data_8a50904fc8e6e96f42fd18a732fc4f54
#
_entry.id   8a50904fc8e6e96f42fd18a732fc4f54
#
_cell.length_a   1.000
_cell.length_b   1.000
_cell.length_c   1.000
_cell.angle_alpha   90.00
_cell.angle_beta   90.00
_cell.angle_gamma   90.00
#
_symmetry.space_group_name_H-M   'P 1'
#
loop_
_entity.id
_entity.type
_entity.pdbx_description
1 polymer ?
#
loop_
_entity_poly.entity_id
_entity_poly.type
_entity_poly.pdbx_seq_one_letter_code
_entity_poly.pdbx_strand_id
1 'polypeptide(L)'
;MANYLIEQLDEIEPAPCPCGLAKRAFVGEPGAVASLHEVDIRQDSAVHYHKRTTEIYLVLEGEGHIELDGERVPVKPMTAVYIKPGCRHRA
;
A
#
# COMPACT_ATOMS: atom_id res chain seq x y z
N MET A 1 -14.90 6.30 -25.60
CA MET A 1 -14.29 6.36 -24.26
C MET A 1 -13.88 4.95 -23.85
N ALA A 2 -12.64 4.79 -23.39
CA ALA A 2 -12.16 3.49 -22.96
C ALA A 2 -12.77 3.13 -21.60
N ASN A 3 -12.99 1.83 -21.40
CA ASN A 3 -13.48 1.28 -20.14
C ASN A 3 -12.35 0.76 -19.27
N TYR A 4 -11.11 1.19 -19.53
CA TYR A 4 -9.94 0.74 -18.81
C TYR A 4 -8.86 1.82 -18.80
N LEU A 5 -7.93 1.68 -17.85
CA LEU A 5 -6.72 2.49 -17.74
C LEU A 5 -5.53 1.54 -17.64
N ILE A 6 -4.41 1.95 -18.22
CA ILE A 6 -3.16 1.20 -18.13
C ILE A 6 -2.07 2.15 -17.69
N GLU A 7 -1.32 1.78 -16.67
CA GLU A 7 -0.10 2.47 -16.26
C GLU A 7 0.99 1.44 -16.01
N GLN A 8 2.21 1.75 -16.41
CA GLN A 8 3.35 0.87 -16.24
C GLN A 8 4.12 1.30 -14.99
N LEU A 9 4.04 0.52 -13.91
CA LEU A 9 4.60 0.92 -12.61
C LEU A 9 6.10 1.18 -12.65
N ASP A 10 6.85 0.38 -13.41
CA ASP A 10 8.30 0.57 -13.50
C ASP A 10 8.71 1.82 -14.29
N GLU A 11 7.79 2.47 -14.97
CA GLU A 11 8.01 3.74 -15.65
C GLU A 11 7.52 4.96 -14.84
N ILE A 12 6.88 4.72 -13.69
CA ILE A 12 6.42 5.79 -12.81
C ILE A 12 7.58 6.26 -11.94
N GLU A 13 7.76 7.58 -11.86
CA GLU A 13 8.77 8.19 -11.01
C GLU A 13 8.44 7.90 -9.53
N PRO A 14 9.35 7.30 -8.76
CA PRO A 14 9.09 7.06 -7.35
C PRO A 14 9.04 8.36 -6.56
N ALA A 15 8.13 8.42 -5.59
CA ALA A 15 7.97 9.55 -4.70
C ALA A 15 8.22 9.11 -3.25
N PRO A 16 8.85 9.97 -2.42
CA PRO A 16 9.03 9.65 -1.01
C PRO A 16 7.70 9.43 -0.30
N CYS A 17 7.67 8.44 0.57
CA CYS A 17 6.58 8.23 1.51
C CYS A 17 7.18 8.05 2.92
N PRO A 18 6.39 8.11 4.00
CA PRO A 18 6.93 8.00 5.36
C PRO A 18 7.74 6.73 5.62
N CYS A 19 7.47 5.63 4.91
CA CYS A 19 8.16 4.36 5.09
C CYS A 19 9.22 4.06 4.01
N GLY A 20 9.38 4.91 3.00
CA GLY A 20 10.33 4.67 1.93
C GLY A 20 9.98 5.38 0.63
N LEU A 21 9.86 4.61 -0.45
CA LEU A 21 9.52 5.12 -1.78
C LEU A 21 8.26 4.45 -2.30
N ALA A 22 7.42 5.19 -2.99
CA ALA A 22 6.20 4.67 -3.58
C ALA A 22 6.06 5.06 -5.04
N LYS A 23 5.62 4.12 -5.87
CA LYS A 23 5.16 4.35 -7.23
C LYS A 23 3.66 4.14 -7.22
N ARG A 24 2.90 5.15 -7.63
CA ARG A 24 1.44 5.15 -7.49
C ARG A 24 0.76 5.21 -8.85
N ALA A 25 -0.10 4.23 -9.11
CA ALA A 25 -0.91 4.15 -10.32
C ALA A 25 -2.37 4.52 -10.03
N PHE A 26 -3.01 5.17 -10.99
CA PHE A 26 -4.44 5.51 -10.99
C PHE A 26 -4.87 6.52 -9.93
N VAL A 27 -3.93 7.31 -9.40
CA VAL A 27 -4.22 8.29 -8.34
C VAL A 27 -4.83 9.58 -8.89
N GLY A 28 -4.66 9.86 -10.17
CA GLY A 28 -5.17 11.09 -10.79
C GLY A 28 -6.51 10.93 -11.50
N GLU A 29 -7.11 9.76 -11.46
CA GLU A 29 -8.34 9.49 -12.20
C GLU A 29 -9.58 9.95 -11.42
N PRO A 30 -10.36 10.90 -11.96
CA PRO A 30 -11.59 11.32 -11.28
C PRO A 30 -12.58 10.16 -11.18
N GLY A 31 -13.15 9.96 -9.99
CA GLY A 31 -14.13 8.90 -9.76
C GLY A 31 -13.56 7.51 -9.65
N ALA A 32 -12.25 7.34 -9.67
CA ALA A 32 -11.64 6.04 -9.46
C ALA A 32 -11.94 5.51 -8.05
N VAL A 33 -12.31 4.23 -7.97
CA VAL A 33 -12.62 3.58 -6.69
C VAL A 33 -11.41 2.92 -6.06
N ALA A 34 -10.29 2.84 -6.79
CA ALA A 34 -9.08 2.18 -6.32
C ALA A 34 -7.84 2.79 -6.96
N SER A 35 -6.72 2.67 -6.27
CA SER A 35 -5.40 2.96 -6.81
C SER A 35 -4.46 1.81 -6.45
N LEU A 36 -3.36 1.68 -7.20
CA LEU A 36 -2.36 0.65 -6.95
C LEU A 36 -1.02 1.31 -6.65
N HIS A 37 -0.41 0.90 -5.55
CA HIS A 37 0.87 1.46 -5.12
C HIS A 37 1.89 0.33 -4.96
N GLU A 38 3.06 0.49 -5.56
CA GLU A 38 4.22 -0.34 -5.27
C GLU A 38 5.10 0.43 -4.28
N VAL A 39 5.33 -0.12 -3.11
CA VAL A 39 6.03 0.57 -2.03
C VAL A 39 7.29 -0.20 -1.65
N ASP A 40 8.41 0.52 -1.65
CA ASP A 40 9.69 0.03 -1.15
C ASP A 40 9.84 0.55 0.28
N ILE A 41 9.69 -0.34 1.25
CA ILE A 41 9.71 0.00 2.67
C ILE A 41 11.14 -0.04 3.17
N ARG A 42 11.62 1.09 3.67
CA ARG A 42 13.00 1.28 4.12
C ARG A 42 13.11 1.64 5.59
N GLN A 43 12.00 1.99 6.22
CA GLN A 43 11.95 2.36 7.63
C GLN A 43 10.52 2.21 8.16
N ASP A 44 10.38 2.16 9.48
CA ASP A 44 9.06 2.11 10.10
C ASP A 44 8.31 3.41 9.86
N SER A 45 7.04 3.30 9.56
CA SER A 45 6.14 4.45 9.48
C SER A 45 5.40 4.63 10.81
N ALA A 46 4.79 5.81 10.99
CA ALA A 46 3.91 6.03 12.13
C ALA A 46 2.63 5.19 11.97
N VAL A 47 2.07 4.78 13.09
CA VAL A 47 0.76 4.11 13.09
C VAL A 47 -0.28 5.09 12.56
N HIS A 48 -1.11 4.61 11.64
CA HIS A 48 -2.18 5.40 11.05
C HIS A 48 -3.41 4.52 10.77
N TYR A 49 -4.50 5.15 10.41
CA TYR A 49 -5.70 4.45 9.97
C TYR A 49 -6.47 5.30 8.98
N HIS A 50 -7.32 4.65 8.20
CA HIS A 50 -8.22 5.31 7.25
C HIS A 50 -9.65 5.07 7.69
N LYS A 51 -10.46 6.12 7.71
CA LYS A 51 -11.85 6.02 8.17
C LYS A 51 -12.75 5.28 7.18
N ARG A 52 -12.45 5.38 5.89
CA ARG A 52 -13.32 4.85 4.82
C ARG A 52 -12.58 3.99 3.81
N THR A 53 -11.26 4.01 3.82
CA THR A 53 -10.46 3.29 2.82
C THR A 53 -10.15 1.89 3.29
N THR A 54 -10.37 0.93 2.40
CA THR A 54 -9.88 -0.44 2.56
C THR A 54 -8.55 -0.54 1.83
N GLU A 55 -7.57 -1.19 2.44
CA GLU A 55 -6.28 -1.45 1.81
C GLU A 55 -6.02 -2.94 1.73
N ILE A 56 -5.37 -3.35 0.66
CA ILE A 56 -4.87 -4.71 0.51
C ILE A 56 -3.37 -4.62 0.29
N TYR A 57 -2.60 -5.31 1.13
CA TYR A 57 -1.15 -5.44 0.97
C TYR A 57 -0.84 -6.83 0.41
N LEU A 58 0.06 -6.86 -0.56
CA LEU A 58 0.68 -8.09 -1.02
C LEU A 58 2.19 -7.92 -0.89
N VAL A 59 2.83 -8.76 -0.10
CA VAL A 59 4.28 -8.74 0.04
C VAL A 59 4.89 -9.45 -1.16
N LEU A 60 5.74 -8.76 -1.91
CA LEU A 60 6.41 -9.31 -3.08
C LEU A 60 7.80 -9.84 -2.74
N GLU A 61 8.55 -9.10 -1.92
CA GLU A 61 9.92 -9.42 -1.56
C GLU A 61 10.18 -9.05 -0.11
N GLY A 62 11.10 -9.75 0.52
CA GLY A 62 11.54 -9.46 1.87
C GLY A 62 10.65 -10.06 2.94
N GLU A 63 11.11 -9.97 4.17
CA GLU A 63 10.41 -10.46 5.34
C GLU A 63 10.40 -9.37 6.41
N GLY A 64 9.40 -9.39 7.27
CA GLY A 64 9.30 -8.41 8.34
C GLY A 64 8.02 -8.61 9.12
N HIS A 65 7.53 -7.50 9.68
CA HIS A 65 6.31 -7.48 10.48
C HIS A 65 5.45 -6.29 10.08
N ILE A 66 4.14 -6.51 10.15
CA ILE A 66 3.14 -5.43 10.04
C ILE A 66 2.40 -5.38 11.36
N GLU A 67 2.19 -4.18 11.87
CA GLU A 67 1.42 -3.97 13.09
C GLU A 67 -0.02 -3.63 12.72
N LEU A 68 -0.95 -4.42 13.25
CA LEU A 68 -2.38 -4.32 12.95
C LEU A 68 -3.15 -4.26 14.27
N ASP A 69 -3.76 -3.11 14.57
CA ASP A 69 -4.48 -2.86 15.84
C ASP A 69 -3.65 -3.25 17.07
N GLY A 70 -2.36 -2.91 17.06
CA GLY A 70 -1.44 -3.24 18.15
C GLY A 70 -0.85 -4.65 18.10
N GLU A 71 -1.30 -5.50 17.19
CA GLU A 71 -0.78 -6.84 17.02
C GLU A 71 0.34 -6.86 15.97
N ARG A 72 1.47 -7.43 16.34
CA ARG A 72 2.62 -7.56 15.45
C ARG A 72 2.56 -8.86 14.69
N VAL A 73 2.33 -8.78 13.37
CA VAL A 73 2.11 -9.95 12.52
C VAL A 73 3.30 -10.14 11.59
N PRO A 74 3.94 -11.32 11.57
CA PRO A 74 5.04 -11.60 10.66
C PRO A 74 4.51 -11.74 9.23
N VAL A 75 5.28 -11.23 8.26
CA VAL A 75 4.97 -11.32 6.84
C VAL A 75 6.18 -11.79 6.06
N LYS A 76 5.92 -12.46 4.95
CA LYS A 76 6.92 -12.98 4.02
C LYS A 76 6.36 -12.85 2.58
N PRO A 77 7.16 -13.15 1.54
CA PRO A 77 6.65 -13.09 0.18
C PRO A 77 5.36 -13.88 0.01
N MET A 78 4.43 -13.28 -0.70
CA MET A 78 3.08 -13.78 -0.98
C MET A 78 2.11 -13.77 0.20
N THR A 79 2.46 -13.14 1.31
CA THR A 79 1.49 -12.81 2.36
C THR A 79 0.56 -11.70 1.86
N ALA A 80 -0.72 -11.92 1.95
CA ALA A 80 -1.74 -10.92 1.64
C ALA A 80 -2.42 -10.46 2.93
N VAL A 81 -2.61 -9.14 3.06
CA VAL A 81 -3.24 -8.54 4.23
C VAL A 81 -4.39 -7.67 3.77
N TYR A 82 -5.57 -7.89 4.31
CA TYR A 82 -6.75 -7.07 4.06
C TYR A 82 -6.96 -6.16 5.27
N ILE A 83 -6.83 -4.86 5.06
CA ILE A 83 -6.93 -3.86 6.13
C ILE A 83 -8.27 -3.14 6.01
N LYS A 84 -9.16 -3.40 6.95
CA LYS A 84 -10.48 -2.78 6.99
C LYS A 84 -10.40 -1.30 7.38
N PRO A 85 -11.37 -0.48 6.96
CA PRO A 85 -11.45 0.90 7.46
C PRO A 85 -11.46 0.93 8.99
N GLY A 86 -10.71 1.86 9.56
CA GLY A 86 -10.59 2.00 11.01
C GLY A 86 -9.49 1.16 11.65
N CYS A 87 -8.94 0.18 10.96
CA CYS A 87 -7.83 -0.61 11.50
C CYS A 87 -6.56 0.24 11.56
N ARG A 88 -5.96 0.33 12.75
CA ARG A 88 -4.68 1.01 12.94
C ARG A 88 -3.56 0.11 12.48
N HIS A 89 -2.66 0.64 11.65
CA HIS A 89 -1.62 -0.18 11.06
C HIS A 89 -0.35 0.61 10.75
N ARG A 90 0.75 -0.13 10.63
CA ARG A 90 2.03 0.34 10.09
C ARG A 90 2.85 -0.85 9.59
N ALA A 91 3.63 -0.56 8.60
CA ALA A 91 4.57 -1.55 8.06
C ALA A 91 5.87 -1.59 8.86
#